data_9ebee33536f2d40912a7601271c81a5b
#
_entry.id   9ebee33536f2d40912a7601271c81a5b
#
_cell.length_a   1.000
_cell.length_b   1.000
_cell.length_c   1.000
_cell.angle_alpha   90.00
_cell.angle_beta   90.00
_cell.angle_gamma   90.00
#
_symmetry.space_group_name_H-M   'P 1'
#
loop_
_entity.id
_entity.type
_entity.pdbx_description
1 polymer ?
#
loop_
_entity_poly.entity_id
_entity_poly.type
_entity_poly.pdbx_seq_one_letter_code
_entity_poly.pdbx_strand_id
1 'polypeptide(L)'
;MKKKLASVLLCTAMTAAVLAGCGGSSSETDTTAAQTSEEGSSAEGESTAAQTAEAQTAEAAANLTEFAEVPEDVDREQTLTYAQGADPRGLDPALVDDGESSKPIVQMYEGLTKFGDSNTEVEPCLAESWDISEDGLTYTFHLRQGVKFHDGTDFNAEAVKYNIDRQTVNKTSDMLYADFVFGDVAACNVVDEYTVEIVLSKPSTPFLNNLAMSLGAPMVSPTACEAAGNNLNEAPCGTGPYKFVRWDKNEAVVLERNEEYWGEKGVSKEIVFRTITDNSARVVALTNGEVDIIDGIDANVVDQITAAGCLLNKTEGMNINYLAYNTQKLTDPDVRRALSEAVNVPELVQSLYRGYASEATSILPSFMPGYSADVTQTQYDPEDAQAVLAEKGITEIHMLTYTNPRPYNTATGQTLAEAIQGYWDKVGVKCTIDAYDWTTYKEKIGTGDYDVCLYGWIGDNGDPDNFLNLLASEDIEMNVAQYHDEEFNQMLSDAASLPNGDERNAAYADMEQKVADENVWLPISHQENLAAYVGNVQNFIYHPTGNTFLSQTYKN
;
A
#
# COMPACT_ATOMS: atom_id res chain seq x y z
N MET A 1 -1.59 19.68 -48.61
CA MET A 1 -2.85 19.71 -49.39
C MET A 1 -4.00 19.44 -48.42
N LYS A 2 -4.94 20.36 -48.44
CA LYS A 2 -6.14 20.39 -47.59
C LYS A 2 -7.11 19.25 -47.93
N LYS A 3 -7.82 18.69 -46.96
CA LYS A 3 -9.27 18.51 -47.00
C LYS A 3 -9.84 18.28 -45.60
N LYS A 4 -10.69 19.23 -45.20
CA LYS A 4 -11.70 19.22 -44.14
C LYS A 4 -12.95 18.48 -44.61
N LEU A 5 -13.69 17.92 -43.69
CA LEU A 5 -15.18 17.83 -43.62
C LEU A 5 -15.49 17.22 -42.23
N ALA A 6 -16.08 17.80 -41.27
CA ALA A 6 -17.28 18.62 -41.03
C ALA A 6 -18.58 17.82 -40.99
N SER A 7 -19.23 17.91 -39.81
CA SER A 7 -20.67 17.86 -39.46
C SER A 7 -21.30 16.46 -39.37
N VAL A 8 -22.18 16.19 -38.39
CA VAL A 8 -23.43 16.86 -38.02
C VAL A 8 -23.88 16.44 -36.59
N LEU A 9 -24.32 17.44 -35.82
CA LEU A 9 -25.19 17.34 -34.62
C LEU A 9 -26.54 16.71 -34.98
N LEU A 10 -27.10 15.94 -34.04
CA LEU A 10 -28.56 15.86 -33.92
C LEU A 10 -28.98 15.81 -32.45
N CYS A 11 -29.50 16.93 -31.96
CA CYS A 11 -30.30 17.06 -30.75
C CYS A 11 -31.71 16.48 -30.97
N THR A 12 -32.24 15.74 -29.99
CA THR A 12 -33.67 15.68 -29.76
C THR A 12 -33.98 15.62 -28.27
N ALA A 13 -34.55 16.67 -27.77
CA ALA A 13 -35.20 16.79 -26.48
C ALA A 13 -36.61 16.19 -26.56
N MET A 14 -37.07 15.53 -25.48
CA MET A 14 -38.51 15.39 -25.19
C MET A 14 -38.79 15.48 -23.70
N THR A 15 -39.39 16.50 -23.38
CA THR A 15 -40.32 17.08 -22.41
C THR A 15 -40.99 16.17 -21.38
N ALA A 16 -41.14 16.81 -20.23
CA ALA A 16 -41.81 16.47 -18.99
C ALA A 16 -43.32 16.17 -19.10
N ALA A 17 -43.82 15.42 -18.13
CA ALA A 17 -45.21 15.54 -17.68
C ALA A 17 -45.27 15.41 -16.16
N VAL A 18 -45.72 16.51 -15.56
CA VAL A 18 -46.16 16.70 -14.18
C VAL A 18 -47.59 16.20 -14.07
N LEU A 19 -47.94 15.52 -12.98
CA LEU A 19 -49.29 15.59 -12.43
C LEU A 19 -49.28 15.45 -10.91
N ALA A 20 -49.79 16.47 -10.28
CA ALA A 20 -50.01 16.67 -8.87
C ALA A 20 -51.29 15.94 -8.40
N GLY A 21 -51.35 15.62 -7.13
CA GLY A 21 -52.56 15.18 -6.45
C GLY A 21 -52.44 15.39 -4.94
N CYS A 22 -53.15 16.41 -4.48
CA CYS A 22 -53.31 16.93 -3.13
C CYS A 22 -54.11 16.06 -2.16
N GLY A 23 -53.92 16.38 -0.89
CA GLY A 23 -54.90 16.26 0.20
C GLY A 23 -54.36 15.44 1.37
N GLY A 24 -54.19 15.89 2.58
CA GLY A 24 -54.76 16.94 3.37
C GLY A 24 -55.10 16.40 4.75
N SER A 25 -54.66 17.14 5.77
CA SER A 25 -55.28 17.38 7.06
C SER A 25 -54.90 16.53 8.28
N SER A 26 -54.03 17.08 9.11
CA SER A 26 -54.16 17.54 10.53
C SER A 26 -54.98 16.74 11.53
N SER A 27 -54.42 16.43 12.69
CA SER A 27 -54.87 16.95 13.98
C SER A 27 -53.91 16.59 15.12
N GLU A 28 -53.61 17.59 15.92
CA GLU A 28 -52.98 17.62 17.24
C GLU A 28 -53.83 16.91 18.29
N THR A 29 -53.20 16.44 19.35
CA THR A 29 -53.42 16.77 20.80
C THR A 29 -52.60 15.78 21.64
N ASP A 30 -51.63 16.21 22.36
CA ASP A 30 -51.52 16.81 23.70
C ASP A 30 -51.67 15.84 24.88
N THR A 31 -50.57 15.84 25.71
CA THR A 31 -50.41 15.73 27.18
C THR A 31 -50.88 14.45 27.90
N THR A 32 -50.09 13.83 28.74
CA THR A 32 -49.68 14.20 30.11
C THR A 32 -48.86 13.12 30.77
N ALA A 33 -47.96 13.54 31.66
CA ALA A 33 -47.11 12.75 32.54
C ALA A 33 -47.88 12.04 33.70
N ALA A 34 -47.33 10.98 34.23
CA ALA A 34 -47.33 10.68 35.66
C ALA A 34 -46.27 9.61 36.02
N GLN A 35 -45.49 9.96 37.03
CA GLN A 35 -44.58 9.09 37.82
C GLN A 35 -45.35 8.08 38.67
N THR A 36 -44.71 6.96 39.00
CA THR A 36 -44.39 6.44 40.36
C THR A 36 -43.84 5.02 40.25
N SER A 37 -42.68 4.80 40.68
CA SER A 37 -42.03 4.22 41.90
C SER A 37 -42.36 2.76 42.22
N GLU A 38 -41.25 2.03 42.33
CA GLU A 38 -40.74 1.13 43.36
C GLU A 38 -40.91 -0.37 43.26
N GLU A 39 -39.75 -0.98 43.50
CA GLU A 39 -39.37 -2.24 44.16
C GLU A 39 -39.68 -3.57 43.45
N GLY A 40 -38.71 -4.38 43.14
CA GLY A 40 -37.63 -4.97 43.87
C GLY A 40 -37.54 -6.45 43.54
N SER A 41 -36.35 -6.95 43.51
CA SER A 41 -35.93 -8.33 43.77
C SER A 41 -35.23 -9.08 42.64
N SER A 42 -33.93 -9.09 42.77
CA SER A 42 -32.93 -10.14 42.55
C SER A 42 -33.31 -11.42 41.81
N ALA A 43 -32.59 -11.66 40.70
CA ALA A 43 -31.99 -12.97 40.39
C ALA A 43 -30.71 -12.72 39.58
N GLU A 44 -29.57 -12.84 40.25
CA GLU A 44 -28.25 -13.00 39.66
C GLU A 44 -28.11 -14.43 39.08
N GLY A 45 -27.35 -14.52 37.98
CA GLY A 45 -26.61 -15.71 37.72
C GLY A 45 -26.73 -16.26 36.28
N GLU A 46 -25.60 -16.26 35.61
CA GLU A 46 -25.28 -17.02 34.41
C GLU A 46 -25.72 -16.45 33.05
N SER A 47 -24.97 -15.47 32.51
CA SER A 47 -24.77 -15.31 31.06
C SER A 47 -23.68 -14.28 30.67
N THR A 48 -22.58 -14.19 31.40
CA THR A 48 -21.51 -13.22 31.06
C THR A 48 -20.17 -13.85 30.71
N ALA A 49 -20.03 -15.18 30.82
CA ALA A 49 -18.76 -15.86 30.51
C ALA A 49 -18.64 -16.38 29.10
N ALA A 50 -19.75 -16.64 28.40
CA ALA A 50 -19.74 -17.18 27.05
C ALA A 50 -19.56 -16.08 25.97
N GLN A 51 -20.15 -14.89 26.18
CA GLN A 51 -20.01 -13.77 25.22
C GLN A 51 -18.64 -13.09 25.27
N THR A 52 -17.95 -13.12 26.40
CA THR A 52 -16.57 -12.59 26.52
C THR A 52 -15.52 -13.54 25.95
N ALA A 53 -15.77 -14.85 25.90
CA ALA A 53 -14.85 -15.82 25.33
C ALA A 53 -14.92 -15.86 23.78
N GLU A 54 -16.11 -15.67 23.19
CA GLU A 54 -16.25 -15.59 21.73
C GLU A 54 -15.72 -14.27 21.15
N ALA A 55 -15.86 -13.14 21.87
CA ALA A 55 -15.29 -11.86 21.44
C ALA A 55 -13.75 -11.85 21.52
N GLN A 56 -13.17 -12.50 22.54
CA GLN A 56 -11.71 -12.60 22.67
C GLN A 56 -11.07 -13.56 21.66
N THR A 57 -11.79 -14.59 21.20
CA THR A 57 -11.28 -15.49 20.16
C THR A 57 -11.39 -14.89 18.76
N ALA A 58 -12.37 -14.02 18.49
CA ALA A 58 -12.50 -13.32 17.20
C ALA A 58 -11.42 -12.23 17.01
N GLU A 59 -11.05 -11.52 18.08
CA GLU A 59 -10.02 -10.48 18.03
C GLU A 59 -8.60 -11.08 17.90
N ALA A 60 -8.35 -12.26 18.45
CA ALA A 60 -7.05 -12.95 18.36
C ALA A 60 -6.80 -13.64 17.00
N ALA A 61 -7.86 -13.92 16.22
CA ALA A 61 -7.72 -14.52 14.88
C ALA A 61 -7.49 -13.46 13.77
N ALA A 62 -7.74 -12.18 14.06
CA ALA A 62 -7.75 -11.13 13.05
C ALA A 62 -6.36 -10.52 12.73
N ASN A 63 -5.32 -10.80 13.51
CA ASN A 63 -3.99 -10.19 13.34
C ASN A 63 -2.87 -11.22 13.50
N LEU A 64 -2.85 -12.22 12.62
CA LEU A 64 -1.71 -13.15 12.54
C LEU A 64 -0.52 -12.39 11.96
N THR A 65 0.66 -12.59 12.57
CA THR A 65 1.95 -12.07 12.08
C THR A 65 2.79 -13.16 11.41
N GLU A 66 2.46 -14.42 11.64
CA GLU A 66 3.07 -15.59 11.02
C GLU A 66 1.99 -16.63 10.72
N PHE A 67 2.17 -17.44 9.69
CA PHE A 67 1.26 -18.52 9.38
C PHE A 67 1.33 -19.61 10.46
N ALA A 68 0.18 -20.03 10.95
CA ALA A 68 0.06 -21.16 11.86
C ALA A 68 0.19 -22.48 11.09
N GLU A 69 0.62 -23.54 11.79
CA GLU A 69 0.66 -24.89 11.23
C GLU A 69 -0.75 -25.34 10.75
N VAL A 70 -0.83 -25.80 9.51
CA VAL A 70 -2.09 -26.25 8.91
C VAL A 70 -2.46 -27.65 9.43
N PRO A 71 -3.66 -27.85 10.02
CA PRO A 71 -4.08 -29.17 10.50
C PRO A 71 -4.10 -30.23 9.39
N GLU A 72 -3.79 -31.49 9.74
CA GLU A 72 -3.76 -32.60 8.78
C GLU A 72 -5.13 -32.95 8.18
N ASP A 73 -6.22 -32.65 8.87
CA ASP A 73 -7.61 -32.97 8.51
C ASP A 73 -8.31 -31.90 7.68
N VAL A 74 -7.60 -30.82 7.29
CA VAL A 74 -8.14 -29.77 6.42
C VAL A 74 -8.49 -30.34 5.03
N ASP A 75 -9.67 -29.96 4.51
CA ASP A 75 -10.06 -30.28 3.15
C ASP A 75 -9.17 -29.56 2.14
N ARG A 76 -8.26 -30.29 1.51
CA ARG A 76 -7.32 -29.75 0.51
C ARG A 76 -7.91 -29.70 -0.91
N GLU A 77 -9.13 -30.17 -1.13
CA GLU A 77 -9.83 -30.10 -2.43
C GLU A 77 -10.71 -28.83 -2.56
N GLN A 78 -10.68 -27.95 -1.56
CA GLN A 78 -11.46 -26.73 -1.51
C GLN A 78 -10.98 -25.67 -2.52
N THR A 79 -11.91 -24.78 -2.91
CA THR A 79 -11.62 -23.54 -3.65
C THR A 79 -11.68 -22.36 -2.70
N LEU A 80 -10.66 -21.50 -2.73
CA LEU A 80 -10.63 -20.21 -2.04
C LEU A 80 -10.96 -19.09 -3.03
N THR A 81 -11.97 -18.28 -2.74
CA THR A 81 -12.41 -17.19 -3.64
C THR A 81 -12.09 -15.83 -3.02
N TYR A 82 -11.21 -15.08 -3.69
CA TYR A 82 -10.84 -13.72 -3.35
C TYR A 82 -11.50 -12.73 -4.31
N ALA A 83 -12.28 -11.76 -3.83
CA ALA A 83 -12.85 -10.74 -4.71
C ALA A 83 -12.04 -9.46 -4.65
N GLN A 84 -11.56 -9.01 -5.81
CA GLN A 84 -10.75 -7.82 -6.01
C GLN A 84 -11.50 -6.71 -6.76
N GLY A 85 -11.02 -5.47 -6.63
CA GLY A 85 -11.73 -4.27 -7.11
C GLY A 85 -11.62 -4.00 -8.60
N ALA A 86 -10.65 -4.58 -9.31
CA ALA A 86 -10.52 -4.46 -10.76
C ALA A 86 -9.92 -5.73 -11.36
N ASP A 87 -10.09 -5.90 -12.65
CA ASP A 87 -9.43 -6.96 -13.42
C ASP A 87 -7.92 -6.66 -13.52
N PRO A 88 -7.03 -7.64 -13.42
CA PRO A 88 -5.60 -7.43 -13.65
C PRO A 88 -5.33 -6.77 -15.01
N ARG A 89 -4.35 -5.86 -15.05
CA ARG A 89 -3.89 -5.27 -16.32
C ARG A 89 -3.04 -6.27 -17.11
N GLY A 90 -2.37 -7.15 -16.41
CA GLY A 90 -1.51 -8.21 -16.94
C GLY A 90 -1.12 -9.21 -15.87
N LEU A 91 -0.47 -10.30 -16.27
CA LEU A 91 0.04 -11.34 -15.36
C LEU A 91 1.55 -11.59 -15.56
N ASP A 92 2.23 -10.72 -16.28
CA ASP A 92 3.70 -10.70 -16.39
C ASP A 92 4.26 -9.70 -15.38
N PRO A 93 5.05 -10.12 -14.37
CA PRO A 93 5.51 -9.26 -13.29
C PRO A 93 6.40 -8.09 -13.73
N ALA A 94 7.01 -8.15 -14.92
CA ALA A 94 7.83 -7.07 -15.46
C ALA A 94 7.00 -6.00 -16.21
N LEU A 95 5.74 -6.30 -16.60
CA LEU A 95 4.93 -5.45 -17.49
C LEU A 95 3.74 -4.76 -16.78
N VAL A 96 3.64 -4.87 -15.46
CA VAL A 96 2.56 -4.28 -14.66
C VAL A 96 3.10 -3.57 -13.42
N ASP A 97 2.34 -2.59 -12.92
CA ASP A 97 2.70 -1.73 -11.79
C ASP A 97 1.53 -1.52 -10.80
N ASP A 98 0.53 -2.38 -10.85
CA ASP A 98 -0.69 -2.21 -10.05
C ASP A 98 -0.96 -3.37 -9.09
N GLY A 99 -1.58 -3.06 -7.95
CA GLY A 99 -1.87 -4.03 -6.89
C GLY A 99 -2.88 -5.11 -7.28
N GLU A 100 -3.80 -4.83 -8.22
CA GLU A 100 -4.78 -5.83 -8.65
C GLU A 100 -4.14 -6.92 -9.51
N SER A 101 -3.14 -6.56 -10.32
CA SER A 101 -2.29 -7.50 -11.06
C SER A 101 -1.37 -8.27 -10.12
N SER A 102 -0.84 -7.62 -9.09
CA SER A 102 0.10 -8.22 -8.13
C SER A 102 -0.52 -9.40 -7.34
N LYS A 103 -1.79 -9.32 -6.95
CA LYS A 103 -2.47 -10.34 -6.14
C LYS A 103 -2.40 -11.77 -6.73
N PRO A 104 -2.81 -12.02 -7.99
CA PRO A 104 -2.59 -13.33 -8.60
C PRO A 104 -1.11 -13.62 -8.94
N ILE A 105 -0.29 -12.60 -9.23
CA ILE A 105 1.13 -12.75 -9.56
C ILE A 105 1.90 -13.37 -8.40
N VAL A 106 1.74 -12.90 -7.17
CA VAL A 106 2.47 -13.40 -6.00
C VAL A 106 2.15 -14.86 -5.64
N GLN A 107 1.09 -15.44 -6.20
CA GLN A 107 0.78 -16.86 -6.04
C GLN A 107 1.54 -17.73 -7.06
N MET A 108 1.93 -17.14 -8.21
CA MET A 108 2.51 -17.89 -9.33
C MET A 108 4.01 -17.71 -9.47
N TYR A 109 4.57 -16.62 -8.96
CA TYR A 109 5.96 -16.24 -9.18
C TYR A 109 6.68 -15.97 -7.87
N GLU A 110 7.99 -16.16 -7.88
CA GLU A 110 8.88 -15.93 -6.75
C GLU A 110 10.13 -15.18 -7.20
N GLY A 111 10.71 -14.40 -6.27
CA GLY A 111 11.99 -13.72 -6.45
C GLY A 111 13.17 -14.53 -5.92
N LEU A 112 14.37 -13.99 -6.04
CA LEU A 112 15.56 -14.56 -5.35
C LEU A 112 15.40 -14.44 -3.83
N THR A 113 14.84 -13.34 -3.38
CA THR A 113 14.46 -13.05 -2.00
C THR A 113 12.95 -12.85 -1.91
N LYS A 114 12.39 -12.82 -0.72
CA LYS A 114 10.99 -12.48 -0.41
C LYS A 114 10.94 -11.62 0.85
N PHE A 115 9.79 -11.03 1.13
CA PHE A 115 9.50 -10.42 2.44
C PHE A 115 9.02 -11.48 3.43
N GLY A 116 9.14 -11.17 4.74
CA GLY A 116 8.51 -11.93 5.80
C GLY A 116 6.98 -11.93 5.67
N ASP A 117 6.30 -12.80 6.41
CA ASP A 117 4.85 -13.02 6.25
C ASP A 117 4.00 -11.77 6.55
N SER A 118 4.48 -10.86 7.42
CA SER A 118 3.74 -9.66 7.86
C SER A 118 4.59 -8.40 7.96
N ASN A 119 5.82 -8.42 7.42
CA ASN A 119 6.75 -7.30 7.47
C ASN A 119 7.59 -7.23 6.19
N THR A 120 8.50 -6.26 6.09
CA THR A 120 9.37 -6.07 4.93
C THR A 120 10.82 -6.52 5.17
N GLU A 121 11.06 -7.35 6.17
CA GLU A 121 12.37 -8.00 6.35
C GLU A 121 12.63 -8.96 5.18
N VAL A 122 13.85 -8.91 4.66
CA VAL A 122 14.23 -9.72 3.50
C VAL A 122 14.63 -11.12 3.94
N GLU A 123 13.98 -12.12 3.39
CA GLU A 123 14.20 -13.54 3.65
C GLU A 123 14.68 -14.29 2.39
N PRO A 124 15.36 -15.44 2.56
CA PRO A 124 15.67 -16.36 1.46
C PRO A 124 14.40 -16.88 0.75
N CYS A 125 14.44 -16.92 -0.60
CA CYS A 125 13.39 -17.54 -1.42
C CYS A 125 14.00 -18.49 -2.44
N LEU A 126 14.08 -18.15 -3.73
CA LEU A 126 14.76 -18.97 -4.73
C LEU A 126 16.28 -19.02 -4.55
N ALA A 127 16.88 -18.05 -3.86
CA ALA A 127 18.21 -18.17 -3.27
C ALA A 127 18.09 -18.68 -1.83
N GLU A 128 18.92 -19.64 -1.45
CA GLU A 128 19.01 -20.16 -0.07
C GLU A 128 19.82 -19.22 0.83
N SER A 129 20.79 -18.51 0.22
CA SER A 129 21.67 -17.55 0.88
C SER A 129 22.37 -16.67 -0.15
N TRP A 130 23.04 -15.64 0.35
CA TRP A 130 23.88 -14.76 -0.47
C TRP A 130 25.06 -14.24 0.34
N ASP A 131 26.14 -13.92 -0.38
CA ASP A 131 27.31 -13.23 0.14
C ASP A 131 27.41 -11.86 -0.53
N ILE A 132 27.84 -10.84 0.23
CA ILE A 132 28.06 -9.49 -0.28
C ILE A 132 29.55 -9.20 -0.13
N SER A 133 30.18 -8.71 -1.21
CA SER A 133 31.60 -8.31 -1.18
C SER A 133 31.84 -7.13 -0.22
N GLU A 134 33.08 -7.00 0.29
CA GLU A 134 33.42 -5.92 1.25
C GLU A 134 33.16 -4.51 0.71
N ASP A 135 33.20 -4.33 -0.60
CA ASP A 135 32.92 -3.05 -1.27
C ASP A 135 31.43 -2.84 -1.59
N GLY A 136 30.56 -3.80 -1.22
CA GLY A 136 29.12 -3.74 -1.44
C GLY A 136 28.70 -3.83 -2.92
N LEU A 137 29.62 -4.16 -3.84
CA LEU A 137 29.34 -4.13 -5.28
C LEU A 137 28.91 -5.47 -5.84
N THR A 138 29.30 -6.60 -5.23
CA THR A 138 29.02 -7.94 -5.76
C THR A 138 28.17 -8.73 -4.78
N TYR A 139 27.03 -9.19 -5.26
CA TYR A 139 26.12 -10.09 -4.57
C TYR A 139 26.23 -11.48 -5.20
N THR A 140 26.71 -12.47 -4.44
CA THR A 140 26.80 -13.86 -4.86
C THR A 140 25.64 -14.64 -4.26
N PHE A 141 24.69 -15.04 -5.10
CA PHE A 141 23.52 -15.81 -4.67
C PHE A 141 23.74 -17.30 -4.87
N HIS A 142 23.46 -18.08 -3.82
CA HIS A 142 23.43 -19.54 -3.83
C HIS A 142 21.98 -20.00 -4.02
N LEU A 143 21.70 -20.60 -5.18
CA LEU A 143 20.35 -20.92 -5.61
C LEU A 143 19.87 -22.26 -5.07
N ARG A 144 18.57 -22.39 -4.79
CA ARG A 144 17.94 -23.66 -4.45
C ARG A 144 18.06 -24.65 -5.60
N GLN A 145 18.38 -25.90 -5.26
CA GLN A 145 18.47 -26.99 -6.23
C GLN A 145 17.13 -27.71 -6.37
N GLY A 146 16.84 -28.21 -7.56
CA GLY A 146 15.65 -29.00 -7.84
C GLY A 146 14.36 -28.21 -7.99
N VAL A 147 14.40 -26.88 -7.97
CA VAL A 147 13.26 -26.01 -8.28
C VAL A 147 12.93 -26.11 -9.77
N LYS A 148 11.62 -26.17 -10.09
CA LYS A 148 11.13 -26.18 -11.46
C LYS A 148 10.12 -25.05 -11.69
N PHE A 149 10.19 -24.48 -12.88
CA PHE A 149 9.10 -23.63 -13.37
C PHE A 149 7.83 -24.46 -13.65
N HIS A 150 6.71 -23.80 -13.78
CA HIS A 150 5.41 -24.44 -14.02
C HIS A 150 5.35 -25.24 -15.31
N ASP A 151 6.19 -24.94 -16.29
CA ASP A 151 6.35 -25.69 -17.56
C ASP A 151 7.27 -26.92 -17.42
N GLY A 152 7.81 -27.19 -16.23
CA GLY A 152 8.68 -28.32 -15.91
C GLY A 152 10.14 -28.09 -16.22
N THR A 153 10.54 -26.92 -16.75
CA THR A 153 11.95 -26.55 -16.94
C THR A 153 12.63 -26.22 -15.62
N ASP A 154 13.97 -26.42 -15.56
CA ASP A 154 14.72 -26.24 -14.32
C ASP A 154 15.00 -24.76 -14.05
N PHE A 155 14.87 -24.34 -12.79
CA PHE A 155 15.37 -23.07 -12.29
C PHE A 155 16.85 -23.23 -11.93
N ASN A 156 17.69 -22.35 -12.49
CA ASN A 156 19.14 -22.35 -12.26
C ASN A 156 19.74 -20.97 -12.53
N ALA A 157 21.08 -20.84 -12.45
CA ALA A 157 21.79 -19.57 -12.65
C ALA A 157 21.60 -18.96 -14.05
N GLU A 158 21.43 -19.79 -15.09
CA GLU A 158 21.14 -19.29 -16.45
C GLU A 158 19.73 -18.68 -16.52
N ALA A 159 18.75 -19.25 -15.81
CA ALA A 159 17.41 -18.69 -15.73
C ALA A 159 17.41 -17.34 -14.98
N VAL A 160 18.19 -17.21 -13.91
CA VAL A 160 18.36 -15.91 -13.20
C VAL A 160 18.97 -14.88 -14.13
N LYS A 161 20.08 -15.23 -14.81
CA LYS A 161 20.73 -14.34 -15.77
C LYS A 161 19.78 -13.91 -16.88
N TYR A 162 18.98 -14.82 -17.42
CA TYR A 162 17.96 -14.50 -18.44
C TYR A 162 16.98 -13.42 -17.94
N ASN A 163 16.46 -13.57 -16.71
CA ASN A 163 15.49 -12.64 -16.13
C ASN A 163 16.10 -11.25 -15.90
N ILE A 164 17.35 -11.18 -15.43
CA ILE A 164 18.06 -9.91 -15.27
C ILE A 164 18.37 -9.28 -16.63
N ASP A 165 18.91 -10.05 -17.58
CA ASP A 165 19.20 -9.55 -18.93
C ASP A 165 17.92 -9.08 -19.65
N ARG A 166 16.78 -9.72 -19.40
CA ARG A 166 15.47 -9.33 -19.92
C ARG A 166 15.13 -7.88 -19.54
N GLN A 167 15.42 -7.49 -18.29
CA GLN A 167 15.04 -6.18 -17.73
C GLN A 167 16.20 -5.16 -17.71
N THR A 168 17.41 -5.55 -18.14
CA THR A 168 18.57 -4.66 -18.29
C THR A 168 18.94 -4.52 -19.76
N VAL A 169 19.65 -5.49 -20.32
CA VAL A 169 20.17 -5.48 -21.70
C VAL A 169 19.05 -5.47 -22.74
N ASN A 170 17.97 -6.22 -22.49
CA ASN A 170 16.83 -6.41 -23.39
C ASN A 170 15.59 -5.64 -22.94
N LYS A 171 15.75 -4.66 -22.03
CA LYS A 171 14.65 -3.87 -21.48
C LYS A 171 13.83 -3.18 -22.56
N THR A 172 12.52 -3.20 -22.38
CA THR A 172 11.55 -2.44 -23.19
C THR A 172 10.91 -1.33 -22.35
N SER A 173 10.32 -0.33 -22.99
CA SER A 173 9.75 0.84 -22.30
C SER A 173 8.49 0.54 -21.48
N ASP A 174 7.91 -0.63 -21.62
CA ASP A 174 6.76 -1.12 -20.86
C ASP A 174 7.13 -1.95 -19.62
N MET A 175 8.42 -2.15 -19.38
CA MET A 175 8.95 -2.76 -18.14
C MET A 175 9.14 -1.68 -17.06
N LEU A 176 8.06 -1.36 -16.36
CA LEU A 176 7.94 -0.15 -15.54
C LEU A 176 8.89 -0.12 -14.33
N TYR A 177 9.12 -1.28 -13.70
CA TYR A 177 10.02 -1.40 -12.54
C TYR A 177 11.47 -1.75 -12.89
N ALA A 178 11.81 -1.95 -14.19
CA ALA A 178 13.13 -2.44 -14.59
C ALA A 178 14.29 -1.54 -14.11
N ASP A 179 14.14 -0.21 -14.23
CA ASP A 179 15.17 0.74 -13.77
C ASP A 179 15.22 0.84 -12.25
N PHE A 180 14.07 0.71 -11.58
CA PHE A 180 14.02 0.74 -10.12
C PHE A 180 14.68 -0.51 -9.51
N VAL A 181 14.35 -1.70 -10.02
CA VAL A 181 14.86 -2.97 -9.47
C VAL A 181 16.31 -3.24 -9.90
N PHE A 182 16.64 -3.02 -11.18
CA PHE A 182 17.89 -3.45 -11.79
C PHE A 182 18.74 -2.32 -12.37
N GLY A 183 18.37 -1.04 -12.17
CA GLY A 183 19.07 0.11 -12.76
C GLY A 183 20.54 0.22 -12.35
N ASP A 184 20.88 -0.23 -11.17
CA ASP A 184 22.25 -0.25 -10.66
C ASP A 184 23.04 -1.53 -11.07
N VAL A 185 22.41 -2.50 -11.76
CA VAL A 185 23.08 -3.75 -12.18
C VAL A 185 24.00 -3.46 -13.35
N ALA A 186 25.30 -3.65 -13.15
CA ALA A 186 26.33 -3.54 -14.17
C ALA A 186 26.57 -4.87 -14.91
N ALA A 187 26.41 -6.00 -14.22
CA ALA A 187 26.59 -7.33 -14.82
C ALA A 187 25.88 -8.43 -14.01
N CYS A 188 25.46 -9.50 -14.69
CA CYS A 188 25.01 -10.74 -14.09
C CYS A 188 25.83 -11.89 -14.67
N ASN A 189 26.60 -12.60 -13.82
CA ASN A 189 27.53 -13.63 -14.21
C ASN A 189 27.10 -14.99 -13.65
N VAL A 190 27.00 -16.00 -14.50
CA VAL A 190 26.85 -17.38 -14.08
C VAL A 190 28.21 -17.92 -13.63
N VAL A 191 28.34 -18.29 -12.35
CA VAL A 191 29.56 -18.88 -11.78
C VAL A 191 29.55 -20.39 -11.97
N ASP A 192 28.42 -21.00 -11.62
CA ASP A 192 28.11 -22.41 -11.88
C ASP A 192 26.60 -22.60 -11.99
N GLU A 193 26.10 -23.83 -12.06
CA GLU A 193 24.70 -24.16 -12.29
C GLU A 193 23.75 -23.55 -11.25
N TYR A 194 24.22 -23.38 -10.00
CA TYR A 194 23.43 -22.89 -8.87
C TYR A 194 24.07 -21.70 -8.14
N THR A 195 25.02 -21.03 -8.78
CA THR A 195 25.67 -19.84 -8.23
C THR A 195 25.69 -18.73 -9.27
N VAL A 196 25.15 -17.57 -8.91
CA VAL A 196 25.11 -16.38 -9.77
C VAL A 196 25.68 -15.18 -9.02
N GLU A 197 26.52 -14.39 -9.70
CA GLU A 197 27.00 -13.10 -9.22
C GLU A 197 26.26 -11.96 -9.93
N ILE A 198 25.71 -11.05 -9.14
CA ILE A 198 25.15 -9.79 -9.63
C ILE A 198 26.10 -8.68 -9.18
N VAL A 199 26.63 -7.94 -10.15
CA VAL A 199 27.56 -6.83 -9.90
C VAL A 199 26.84 -5.51 -10.09
N LEU A 200 26.90 -4.66 -9.08
CA LEU A 200 26.30 -3.31 -9.10
C LEU A 200 27.33 -2.26 -9.56
N SER A 201 26.86 -1.17 -10.11
CA SER A 201 27.65 0.01 -10.51
C SER A 201 28.04 0.90 -9.32
N LYS A 202 27.31 0.82 -8.22
CA LYS A 202 27.53 1.47 -6.93
C LYS A 202 27.00 0.58 -5.81
N PRO A 203 27.51 0.69 -4.56
CA PRO A 203 26.95 -0.04 -3.43
C PRO A 203 25.47 0.37 -3.22
N SER A 204 24.61 -0.64 -2.97
CA SER A 204 23.17 -0.41 -2.77
C SER A 204 22.58 -1.52 -1.88
N THR A 205 22.43 -1.24 -0.60
CA THR A 205 21.76 -2.16 0.34
C THR A 205 20.27 -2.36 0.01
N PRO A 206 19.51 -1.34 -0.45
CA PRO A 206 18.13 -1.52 -0.93
C PRO A 206 17.96 -2.57 -2.04
N PHE A 207 19.04 -2.98 -2.71
CA PHE A 207 18.99 -3.96 -3.80
C PHE A 207 18.37 -5.30 -3.38
N LEU A 208 18.63 -5.78 -2.16
CA LEU A 208 18.01 -7.01 -1.66
C LEU A 208 16.48 -6.87 -1.49
N ASN A 209 16.04 -5.72 -1.03
CA ASN A 209 14.63 -5.37 -0.92
C ASN A 209 13.97 -5.28 -2.30
N ASN A 210 14.67 -4.68 -3.28
CA ASN A 210 14.19 -4.64 -4.66
C ASN A 210 13.96 -6.05 -5.22
N LEU A 211 14.84 -7.01 -4.89
CA LEU A 211 14.69 -8.41 -5.31
C LEU A 211 13.56 -9.17 -4.61
N ALA A 212 13.02 -8.64 -3.50
CA ALA A 212 11.86 -9.20 -2.78
C ALA A 212 10.52 -8.63 -3.25
N MET A 213 10.52 -7.61 -4.13
CA MET A 213 9.30 -7.00 -4.66
C MET A 213 8.46 -8.02 -5.43
N SER A 214 7.14 -7.88 -5.31
CA SER A 214 6.17 -8.71 -6.02
C SER A 214 6.07 -8.44 -7.52
N LEU A 215 6.54 -7.26 -7.96
CA LEU A 215 6.57 -6.84 -9.36
C LEU A 215 7.99 -6.42 -9.75
N GLY A 216 8.37 -6.66 -10.99
CA GLY A 216 9.70 -6.40 -11.52
C GLY A 216 10.74 -7.48 -11.15
N ALA A 217 10.81 -7.89 -9.89
CA ALA A 217 11.83 -8.84 -9.38
C ALA A 217 11.57 -10.34 -9.62
N PRO A 218 10.31 -10.85 -9.66
CA PRO A 218 10.04 -12.28 -9.77
C PRO A 218 10.60 -12.93 -11.05
N MET A 219 11.00 -14.19 -10.90
CA MET A 219 11.62 -14.98 -11.98
C MET A 219 10.58 -15.66 -12.84
N VAL A 220 10.66 -15.46 -14.16
CA VAL A 220 9.79 -16.11 -15.15
C VAL A 220 10.56 -17.26 -15.85
N SER A 221 9.84 -18.28 -16.34
CA SER A 221 10.44 -19.31 -17.17
C SER A 221 11.00 -18.72 -18.46
N PRO A 222 12.32 -18.87 -18.75
CA PRO A 222 12.90 -18.44 -20.02
C PRO A 222 12.22 -19.08 -21.22
N THR A 223 11.94 -20.38 -21.15
CA THR A 223 11.31 -21.14 -22.23
C THR A 223 9.90 -20.65 -22.53
N ALA A 224 9.07 -20.45 -21.49
CA ALA A 224 7.73 -19.91 -21.65
C ALA A 224 7.75 -18.47 -22.17
N CYS A 225 8.67 -17.65 -21.65
CA CYS A 225 8.80 -16.25 -22.04
C CYS A 225 9.21 -16.10 -23.51
N GLU A 226 10.17 -16.88 -24.00
CA GLU A 226 10.58 -16.91 -25.39
C GLU A 226 9.43 -17.39 -26.31
N ALA A 227 8.72 -18.45 -25.91
CA ALA A 227 7.58 -18.98 -26.64
C ALA A 227 6.42 -17.96 -26.75
N ALA A 228 6.23 -17.14 -25.71
CA ALA A 228 5.21 -16.09 -25.66
C ALA A 228 5.67 -14.75 -26.28
N GLY A 229 6.86 -14.69 -26.92
CA GLY A 229 7.37 -13.48 -27.53
C GLY A 229 7.71 -12.38 -26.54
N ASN A 230 8.25 -12.75 -25.40
CA ASN A 230 8.67 -11.88 -24.28
C ASN A 230 7.50 -11.17 -23.55
N ASN A 231 6.30 -11.76 -23.56
CA ASN A 231 5.12 -11.25 -22.88
C ASN A 231 4.29 -12.42 -22.31
N LEU A 232 4.31 -12.57 -20.99
CA LEU A 232 3.62 -13.66 -20.28
C LEU A 232 2.23 -13.26 -19.74
N ASN A 233 1.66 -12.13 -20.17
CA ASN A 233 0.35 -11.67 -19.67
C ASN A 233 -0.78 -12.68 -19.88
N GLU A 234 -0.73 -13.50 -20.93
CA GLU A 234 -1.76 -14.51 -21.24
C GLU A 234 -1.31 -15.96 -20.91
N ALA A 235 -0.03 -16.16 -20.61
CA ALA A 235 0.56 -17.47 -20.35
C ALA A 235 1.58 -17.40 -19.20
N PRO A 236 1.14 -17.01 -17.99
CA PRO A 236 2.01 -16.88 -16.83
C PRO A 236 2.75 -18.19 -16.52
N CYS A 237 4.04 -18.12 -16.24
CA CYS A 237 4.86 -19.28 -15.91
C CYS A 237 6.00 -18.91 -14.96
N GLY A 238 5.80 -19.13 -13.67
CA GLY A 238 6.76 -18.93 -12.59
C GLY A 238 7.13 -20.23 -11.88
N THR A 239 7.57 -20.12 -10.63
CA THR A 239 7.98 -21.22 -9.76
C THR A 239 7.03 -21.43 -8.57
N GLY A 240 6.06 -20.56 -8.38
CA GLY A 240 5.24 -20.42 -7.19
C GLY A 240 4.32 -21.59 -6.84
N PRO A 241 3.67 -21.52 -5.67
CA PRO A 241 2.81 -22.60 -5.13
C PRO A 241 1.53 -22.84 -5.92
N TYR A 242 1.15 -21.91 -6.81
CA TYR A 242 -0.01 -22.05 -7.69
C TYR A 242 0.36 -21.83 -9.15
N LYS A 243 -0.34 -22.55 -10.05
CA LYS A 243 -0.19 -22.47 -11.51
C LYS A 243 -1.40 -21.79 -12.14
N PHE A 244 -1.17 -21.05 -13.22
CA PHE A 244 -2.22 -20.45 -14.01
C PHE A 244 -3.10 -21.51 -14.71
N VAL A 245 -4.42 -21.34 -14.62
CA VAL A 245 -5.40 -22.18 -15.34
C VAL A 245 -6.06 -21.39 -16.45
N ARG A 246 -6.67 -20.24 -16.13
CA ARG A 246 -7.33 -19.36 -17.09
C ARG A 246 -7.55 -17.97 -16.54
N TRP A 247 -7.76 -17.04 -17.43
CA TRP A 247 -8.20 -15.69 -17.15
C TRP A 247 -9.44 -15.36 -17.97
N ASP A 248 -10.58 -15.33 -17.31
CA ASP A 248 -11.85 -14.87 -17.88
C ASP A 248 -11.91 -13.35 -17.70
N LYS A 249 -11.57 -12.59 -18.74
CA LYS A 249 -11.36 -11.12 -18.67
C LYS A 249 -12.57 -10.41 -18.05
N ASN A 250 -12.32 -9.53 -17.07
CA ASN A 250 -13.30 -8.80 -16.27
C ASN A 250 -14.21 -9.70 -15.40
N GLU A 251 -13.91 -10.97 -15.26
CA GLU A 251 -14.67 -11.92 -14.45
C GLU A 251 -13.79 -12.57 -13.38
N ALA A 252 -12.76 -13.32 -13.79
CA ALA A 252 -11.89 -14.01 -12.83
C ALA A 252 -10.55 -14.47 -13.41
N VAL A 253 -9.52 -14.53 -12.55
CA VAL A 253 -8.30 -15.33 -12.74
C VAL A 253 -8.41 -16.58 -11.88
N VAL A 254 -8.15 -17.74 -12.47
CA VAL A 254 -8.22 -19.04 -11.79
C VAL A 254 -6.84 -19.68 -11.77
N LEU A 255 -6.42 -20.07 -10.59
CA LEU A 255 -5.15 -20.72 -10.31
C LEU A 255 -5.41 -22.10 -9.70
N GLU A 256 -4.56 -23.07 -10.01
CA GLU A 256 -4.56 -24.40 -9.37
C GLU A 256 -3.29 -24.65 -8.58
N ARG A 257 -3.37 -25.45 -7.53
CA ARG A 257 -2.20 -25.82 -6.71
C ARG A 257 -1.12 -26.49 -7.54
N ASN A 258 0.12 -26.03 -7.35
CA ASN A 258 1.30 -26.68 -7.93
C ASN A 258 1.67 -27.92 -7.13
N GLU A 259 1.31 -29.12 -7.62
CA GLU A 259 1.62 -30.38 -6.94
C GLU A 259 3.11 -30.74 -6.96
N GLU A 260 3.91 -30.04 -7.78
CA GLU A 260 5.37 -30.21 -7.86
C GLU A 260 6.13 -29.05 -7.22
N TYR A 261 5.43 -28.23 -6.39
CA TYR A 261 6.05 -27.10 -5.72
C TYR A 261 7.21 -27.54 -4.81
N TRP A 262 8.30 -26.82 -4.87
CA TRP A 262 9.54 -27.12 -4.16
C TRP A 262 9.47 -26.91 -2.64
N GLY A 263 8.59 -26.01 -2.19
CA GLY A 263 8.34 -25.67 -0.80
C GLY A 263 7.09 -26.35 -0.25
N GLU A 264 6.49 -25.75 0.77
CA GLU A 264 5.23 -26.20 1.34
C GLU A 264 4.09 -25.91 0.36
N LYS A 265 3.39 -26.97 -0.08
CA LYS A 265 2.31 -26.86 -1.06
C LYS A 265 1.16 -26.04 -0.54
N GLY A 266 0.52 -25.31 -1.42
CA GLY A 266 -0.72 -24.60 -1.11
C GLY A 266 -1.78 -25.52 -0.50
N VAL A 267 -2.56 -24.99 0.45
CA VAL A 267 -3.60 -25.77 1.14
C VAL A 267 -4.81 -25.96 0.24
N SER A 268 -5.36 -24.87 -0.32
CA SER A 268 -6.50 -24.93 -1.22
C SER A 268 -6.10 -25.48 -2.59
N LYS A 269 -6.96 -26.29 -3.20
CA LYS A 269 -6.73 -26.85 -4.54
C LYS A 269 -6.76 -25.79 -5.61
N GLU A 270 -7.67 -24.83 -5.47
CA GLU A 270 -7.91 -23.76 -6.44
C GLU A 270 -8.02 -22.42 -5.71
N ILE A 271 -7.46 -21.37 -6.30
CA ILE A 271 -7.72 -19.99 -5.91
C ILE A 271 -8.37 -19.27 -7.09
N VAL A 272 -9.48 -18.58 -6.80
CA VAL A 272 -10.22 -17.77 -7.77
C VAL A 272 -10.14 -16.29 -7.36
N PHE A 273 -9.46 -15.46 -8.14
CA PHE A 273 -9.51 -14.01 -8.01
C PHE A 273 -10.66 -13.48 -8.83
N ARG A 274 -11.79 -13.18 -8.18
CA ARG A 274 -13.02 -12.73 -8.83
C ARG A 274 -13.05 -11.20 -8.90
N THR A 275 -13.31 -10.64 -10.08
CA THR A 275 -13.42 -9.19 -10.27
C THR A 275 -14.84 -8.73 -9.92
N ILE A 276 -14.94 -7.86 -8.89
CA ILE A 276 -16.18 -7.16 -8.49
C ILE A 276 -15.83 -5.69 -8.25
N THR A 277 -16.06 -4.85 -9.23
CA THR A 277 -15.59 -3.45 -9.24
C THR A 277 -16.31 -2.53 -8.26
N ASP A 278 -17.58 -2.79 -7.97
CA ASP A 278 -18.36 -2.03 -7.00
C ASP A 278 -18.08 -2.52 -5.58
N ASN A 279 -17.62 -1.61 -4.70
CA ASN A 279 -17.27 -1.94 -3.32
C ASN A 279 -18.47 -2.49 -2.52
N SER A 280 -19.66 -1.89 -2.68
CA SER A 280 -20.87 -2.36 -2.00
C SER A 280 -21.26 -3.76 -2.46
N ALA A 281 -21.10 -4.06 -3.76
CA ALA A 281 -21.34 -5.40 -4.29
C ALA A 281 -20.33 -6.42 -3.75
N ARG A 282 -19.04 -6.06 -3.58
CA ARG A 282 -18.05 -6.93 -2.91
C ARG A 282 -18.45 -7.26 -1.48
N VAL A 283 -18.86 -6.25 -0.70
CA VAL A 283 -19.34 -6.44 0.67
C VAL A 283 -20.57 -7.35 0.72
N VAL A 284 -21.51 -7.18 -0.20
CA VAL A 284 -22.70 -8.06 -0.29
C VAL A 284 -22.29 -9.49 -0.64
N ALA A 285 -21.39 -9.68 -1.61
CA ALA A 285 -20.89 -11.00 -1.98
C ALA A 285 -20.21 -11.73 -0.81
N LEU A 286 -19.39 -11.01 -0.02
CA LEU A 286 -18.76 -11.55 1.19
C LEU A 286 -19.80 -11.94 2.24
N THR A 287 -20.71 -11.03 2.58
CA THR A 287 -21.71 -11.25 3.65
C THR A 287 -22.73 -12.34 3.30
N ASN A 288 -22.92 -12.62 2.01
CA ASN A 288 -23.72 -13.75 1.51
C ASN A 288 -22.91 -15.06 1.40
N GLY A 289 -21.59 -15.04 1.60
CA GLY A 289 -20.73 -16.21 1.42
C GLY A 289 -20.51 -16.63 -0.04
N GLU A 290 -20.67 -15.68 -0.99
CA GLU A 290 -20.40 -15.90 -2.42
C GLU A 290 -18.91 -15.79 -2.74
N VAL A 291 -18.15 -15.10 -1.87
CA VAL A 291 -16.70 -14.99 -1.87
C VAL A 291 -16.20 -15.14 -0.45
N ASP A 292 -14.95 -15.56 -0.30
CA ASP A 292 -14.34 -15.87 0.99
C ASP A 292 -13.58 -14.69 1.59
N ILE A 293 -12.95 -13.87 0.74
CA ILE A 293 -12.08 -12.75 1.12
C ILE A 293 -12.36 -11.57 0.19
N ILE A 294 -12.30 -10.35 0.74
CA ILE A 294 -12.32 -9.08 -0.01
C ILE A 294 -11.29 -8.11 0.57
N ASP A 295 -10.84 -7.16 -0.23
CA ASP A 295 -10.00 -6.04 0.19
C ASP A 295 -10.52 -4.68 -0.31
N GLY A 296 -9.76 -3.61 -0.08
CA GLY A 296 -10.13 -2.26 -0.51
C GLY A 296 -11.43 -1.79 0.14
N ILE A 297 -11.58 -2.04 1.43
CA ILE A 297 -12.80 -1.81 2.21
C ILE A 297 -12.81 -0.36 2.71
N ASP A 298 -13.90 0.34 2.48
CA ASP A 298 -14.14 1.64 3.09
C ASP A 298 -14.52 1.49 4.57
N ALA A 299 -14.02 2.39 5.43
CA ALA A 299 -14.38 2.44 6.85
C ALA A 299 -15.90 2.48 7.11
N ASN A 300 -16.69 3.01 6.17
CA ASN A 300 -18.14 3.15 6.28
C ASN A 300 -18.90 1.83 6.31
N VAL A 301 -18.33 0.74 5.77
CA VAL A 301 -19.00 -0.57 5.63
C VAL A 301 -18.52 -1.60 6.64
N VAL A 302 -17.53 -1.25 7.47
CA VAL A 302 -16.94 -2.17 8.46
C VAL A 302 -17.99 -2.68 9.45
N ASP A 303 -18.87 -1.81 9.95
CA ASP A 303 -19.95 -2.21 10.85
C ASP A 303 -20.93 -3.20 10.19
N GLN A 304 -21.19 -3.07 8.89
CA GLN A 304 -22.02 -4.01 8.13
C GLN A 304 -21.36 -5.38 8.02
N ILE A 305 -20.05 -5.40 7.72
CA ILE A 305 -19.23 -6.61 7.58
C ILE A 305 -19.18 -7.39 8.89
N THR A 306 -18.86 -6.71 9.99
CA THR A 306 -18.74 -7.33 11.31
C THR A 306 -20.10 -7.78 11.87
N ALA A 307 -21.17 -7.02 11.63
CA ALA A 307 -22.54 -7.42 12.00
C ALA A 307 -23.02 -8.67 11.24
N ALA A 308 -22.48 -8.96 10.07
CA ALA A 308 -22.75 -10.19 9.32
C ALA A 308 -21.93 -11.40 9.82
N GLY A 309 -21.05 -11.22 10.81
CA GLY A 309 -20.19 -12.27 11.35
C GLY A 309 -18.91 -12.51 10.54
N CYS A 310 -18.59 -11.63 9.59
CA CYS A 310 -17.30 -11.65 8.91
C CYS A 310 -16.21 -11.04 9.80
N LEU A 311 -14.98 -11.47 9.60
CA LEU A 311 -13.80 -10.98 10.31
C LEU A 311 -13.12 -9.88 9.50
N LEU A 312 -12.44 -8.97 10.22
CA LEU A 312 -11.67 -7.88 9.63
C LEU A 312 -10.20 -8.10 9.94
N ASN A 313 -9.34 -8.08 8.93
CA ASN A 313 -7.91 -7.92 9.09
C ASN A 313 -7.56 -6.45 8.85
N LYS A 314 -6.77 -5.88 9.77
CA LYS A 314 -6.35 -4.48 9.76
C LYS A 314 -4.84 -4.44 9.99
N THR A 315 -4.10 -4.01 8.97
CA THR A 315 -2.64 -3.97 9.00
C THR A 315 -2.17 -2.57 8.60
N GLU A 316 -1.23 -2.00 9.34
CA GLU A 316 -0.59 -0.75 8.94
C GLU A 316 -0.01 -0.89 7.53
N GLY A 317 -0.42 0.02 6.64
CA GLY A 317 0.02 -0.01 5.25
C GLY A 317 1.39 0.65 5.07
N MET A 318 2.15 0.17 4.09
CA MET A 318 3.43 0.76 3.70
C MET A 318 3.21 2.10 2.98
N ASN A 319 2.75 3.11 3.71
CA ASN A 319 2.39 4.41 3.16
C ASN A 319 2.59 5.54 4.17
N ILE A 320 2.63 6.77 3.68
CA ILE A 320 2.64 8.00 4.47
C ILE A 320 1.76 9.06 3.81
N ASN A 321 0.96 9.76 4.58
CA ASN A 321 0.21 10.96 4.20
C ASN A 321 0.79 12.16 4.94
N TYR A 322 1.13 13.23 4.23
CA TYR A 322 1.82 14.38 4.80
C TYR A 322 1.39 15.70 4.15
N LEU A 323 1.59 16.79 4.88
CA LEU A 323 1.63 18.14 4.35
C LEU A 323 3.08 18.52 4.07
N ALA A 324 3.41 18.85 2.83
CA ALA A 324 4.72 19.33 2.44
C ALA A 324 4.77 20.85 2.40
N TYR A 325 5.82 21.42 2.96
CA TYR A 325 6.13 22.84 2.87
C TYR A 325 7.09 23.09 1.71
N ASN A 326 6.73 23.97 0.78
CA ASN A 326 7.63 24.38 -0.29
C ASN A 326 8.77 25.21 0.32
N THR A 327 9.94 24.60 0.51
CA THR A 327 11.09 25.21 1.19
C THR A 327 11.70 26.36 0.41
N GLN A 328 11.41 26.47 -0.89
CA GLN A 328 11.86 27.58 -1.73
C GLN A 328 10.99 28.84 -1.57
N LYS A 329 9.75 28.69 -1.09
CA LYS A 329 8.84 29.79 -0.77
C LYS A 329 8.78 30.06 0.73
N LEU A 330 8.61 29.04 1.53
CA LEU A 330 8.63 29.11 3.00
C LEU A 330 10.05 28.80 3.50
N THR A 331 10.99 29.69 3.22
CA THR A 331 12.44 29.49 3.48
C THR A 331 12.81 29.52 4.96
N ASP A 332 11.99 30.17 5.80
CA ASP A 332 12.22 30.27 7.25
C ASP A 332 11.65 29.01 7.96
N PRO A 333 12.50 28.17 8.60
CA PRO A 333 12.04 26.99 9.30
C PRO A 333 11.13 27.29 10.50
N ASP A 334 11.26 28.47 11.15
CA ASP A 334 10.38 28.88 12.22
C ASP A 334 8.93 29.08 11.72
N VAL A 335 8.74 29.55 10.48
CA VAL A 335 7.43 29.68 9.86
C VAL A 335 6.81 28.31 9.61
N ARG A 336 7.60 27.37 9.07
CA ARG A 336 7.12 25.99 8.82
C ARG A 336 6.76 25.29 10.13
N ARG A 337 7.61 25.43 11.16
CA ARG A 337 7.36 24.93 12.51
C ARG A 337 6.04 25.48 13.08
N ALA A 338 5.85 26.79 13.04
CA ALA A 338 4.65 27.43 13.57
C ALA A 338 3.37 27.02 12.81
N LEU A 339 3.46 26.79 11.48
CA LEU A 339 2.34 26.23 10.71
C LEU A 339 2.03 24.79 11.12
N SER A 340 3.04 23.99 11.48
CA SER A 340 2.88 22.63 12.02
C SER A 340 2.29 22.66 13.43
N GLU A 341 2.80 23.50 14.34
CA GLU A 341 2.29 23.68 15.72
C GLU A 341 0.82 24.09 15.78
N ALA A 342 0.32 24.76 14.74
CA ALA A 342 -1.08 25.14 14.66
C ALA A 342 -2.02 23.95 14.42
N VAL A 343 -1.54 22.77 13.98
CA VAL A 343 -2.35 21.62 13.58
C VAL A 343 -2.32 20.52 14.64
N ASN A 344 -3.50 20.19 15.21
CA ASN A 344 -3.64 19.05 16.13
C ASN A 344 -3.76 17.74 15.32
N VAL A 345 -2.63 17.14 14.98
CA VAL A 345 -2.57 15.93 14.14
C VAL A 345 -3.32 14.75 14.77
N PRO A 346 -3.17 14.40 16.07
CA PRO A 346 -3.94 13.33 16.70
C PRO A 346 -5.46 13.50 16.56
N GLU A 347 -5.98 14.72 16.85
CA GLU A 347 -7.41 15.02 16.72
C GLU A 347 -7.88 14.94 15.26
N LEU A 348 -7.05 15.43 14.33
CA LEU A 348 -7.31 15.40 12.90
C LEU A 348 -7.44 13.95 12.39
N VAL A 349 -6.47 13.10 12.71
CA VAL A 349 -6.44 11.67 12.32
C VAL A 349 -7.64 10.92 12.90
N GLN A 350 -7.90 11.09 14.19
CA GLN A 350 -9.06 10.44 14.83
C GLN A 350 -10.39 10.84 14.21
N SER A 351 -10.55 12.14 13.91
CA SER A 351 -11.83 12.67 13.36
C SER A 351 -12.08 12.22 11.93
N LEU A 352 -11.03 12.18 11.08
CA LEU A 352 -11.16 11.86 9.67
C LEU A 352 -11.18 10.37 9.38
N TYR A 353 -10.35 9.58 10.07
CA TYR A 353 -10.11 8.17 9.70
C TYR A 353 -10.75 7.15 10.65
N ARG A 354 -11.34 7.58 11.78
CA ARG A 354 -12.14 6.73 12.69
C ARG A 354 -11.42 5.46 13.18
N GLY A 355 -10.09 5.52 13.35
CA GLY A 355 -9.28 4.37 13.76
C GLY A 355 -8.83 3.46 12.62
N TYR A 356 -8.99 3.89 11.36
CA TYR A 356 -8.49 3.20 10.16
C TYR A 356 -7.26 3.90 9.55
N ALA A 357 -6.60 4.72 10.34
CA ALA A 357 -5.26 5.23 10.14
C ALA A 357 -4.63 5.47 11.50
N SER A 358 -3.33 5.25 11.62
CA SER A 358 -2.51 5.66 12.76
C SER A 358 -1.96 7.07 12.55
N GLU A 359 -1.72 7.79 13.64
CA GLU A 359 -0.94 9.03 13.61
C GLU A 359 0.49 8.74 13.15
N ALA A 360 0.99 9.49 12.19
CA ALA A 360 2.36 9.37 11.74
C ALA A 360 3.29 10.12 12.69
N THR A 361 3.98 9.40 13.56
CA THR A 361 5.03 9.92 14.45
C THR A 361 6.42 9.91 13.80
N SER A 362 6.54 9.26 12.64
CA SER A 362 7.73 9.12 11.80
C SER A 362 7.29 9.17 10.33
N ILE A 363 8.20 9.42 9.41
CA ILE A 363 7.97 9.28 7.97
C ILE A 363 7.76 7.81 7.61
N LEU A 364 8.51 6.93 8.29
CA LEU A 364 8.44 5.49 8.08
C LEU A 364 7.29 4.86 8.88
N PRO A 365 6.53 3.93 8.31
CA PRO A 365 5.62 3.04 9.04
C PRO A 365 6.35 2.22 10.12
N SER A 366 5.65 1.90 11.21
CA SER A 366 6.24 1.33 12.43
C SER A 366 6.89 -0.05 12.26
N PHE A 367 6.49 -0.81 11.24
CA PHE A 367 7.01 -2.15 10.94
C PHE A 367 8.26 -2.13 10.04
N MET A 368 8.66 -0.97 9.52
CA MET A 368 9.79 -0.87 8.57
C MET A 368 11.13 -0.80 9.29
N PRO A 369 12.20 -1.38 8.69
CA PRO A 369 13.57 -1.08 9.11
C PRO A 369 13.82 0.44 9.09
N GLY A 370 14.62 0.94 10.02
CA GLY A 370 14.90 2.37 10.12
C GLY A 370 13.87 3.18 10.90
N TYR A 371 12.64 2.68 11.10
CA TYR A 371 11.67 3.35 11.97
C TYR A 371 12.25 3.59 13.36
N SER A 372 12.05 4.78 13.90
CA SER A 372 12.44 5.13 15.26
C SER A 372 11.30 5.86 15.98
N ALA A 373 10.89 5.30 17.11
CA ALA A 373 9.93 5.95 18.02
C ALA A 373 10.55 7.16 18.77
N ASP A 374 11.87 7.33 18.68
CA ASP A 374 12.60 8.45 19.31
C ASP A 374 12.60 9.72 18.43
N VAL A 375 12.18 9.63 17.16
CA VAL A 375 11.99 10.80 16.30
C VAL A 375 10.90 11.70 16.88
N THR A 376 11.27 12.96 17.11
CA THR A 376 10.38 13.95 17.74
C THR A 376 9.76 14.86 16.71
N GLN A 377 8.46 14.73 16.49
CA GLN A 377 7.68 15.64 15.65
C GLN A 377 7.29 16.91 16.38
N THR A 378 7.03 17.98 15.61
CA THR A 378 6.52 19.25 16.13
C THR A 378 5.19 19.03 16.87
N GLN A 379 5.11 19.51 18.12
CA GLN A 379 3.96 19.35 18.98
C GLN A 379 2.92 20.45 18.74
N TYR A 380 1.63 20.14 18.96
CA TYR A 380 0.54 21.12 18.86
C TYR A 380 0.68 22.21 19.93
N ASP A 381 0.95 23.45 19.50
CA ASP A 381 0.99 24.66 20.34
C ASP A 381 0.44 25.86 19.55
N PRO A 382 -0.90 26.04 19.50
CA PRO A 382 -1.50 27.11 18.72
C PRO A 382 -1.21 28.52 19.28
N GLU A 383 -0.81 28.64 20.55
CA GLU A 383 -0.47 29.94 21.16
C GLU A 383 0.91 30.42 20.66
N ASP A 384 1.93 29.53 20.65
CA ASP A 384 3.24 29.84 20.06
C ASP A 384 3.13 30.05 18.56
N ALA A 385 2.40 29.18 17.85
CA ALA A 385 2.13 29.30 16.42
C ALA A 385 1.57 30.69 16.06
N GLN A 386 0.54 31.15 16.78
CA GLN A 386 -0.05 32.47 16.56
C GLN A 386 0.96 33.61 16.76
N ALA A 387 1.76 33.50 17.81
CA ALA A 387 2.76 34.53 18.14
C ALA A 387 3.85 34.63 17.06
N VAL A 388 4.42 33.48 16.66
CA VAL A 388 5.48 33.40 15.65
C VAL A 388 4.97 33.84 14.28
N LEU A 389 3.80 33.35 13.83
CA LEU A 389 3.23 33.71 12.52
C LEU A 389 2.88 35.19 12.43
N ALA A 390 2.37 35.79 13.52
CA ALA A 390 2.13 37.23 13.59
C ALA A 390 3.43 38.05 13.56
N GLU A 391 4.47 37.63 14.29
CA GLU A 391 5.77 38.29 14.27
C GLU A 391 6.44 38.25 12.89
N LYS A 392 6.35 37.09 12.22
CA LYS A 392 6.90 36.89 10.86
C LYS A 392 6.01 37.50 9.76
N GLY A 393 4.81 37.98 10.11
CA GLY A 393 3.87 38.64 9.19
C GLY A 393 3.18 37.66 8.21
N ILE A 394 3.08 36.38 8.57
CA ILE A 394 2.39 35.37 7.78
C ILE A 394 0.90 35.45 8.06
N THR A 395 0.12 35.88 7.07
CA THR A 395 -1.33 36.05 7.17
C THR A 395 -2.13 35.26 6.12
N GLU A 396 -1.45 34.79 5.07
CA GLU A 396 -2.05 34.02 3.99
C GLU A 396 -1.12 32.88 3.57
N ILE A 397 -1.68 31.72 3.24
CA ILE A 397 -0.98 30.54 2.71
C ILE A 397 -1.80 29.99 1.53
N HIS A 398 -1.13 29.59 0.47
CA HIS A 398 -1.70 28.91 -0.69
C HIS A 398 -1.41 27.42 -0.65
N MET A 399 -2.46 26.61 -0.58
CA MET A 399 -2.40 25.15 -0.51
C MET A 399 -2.92 24.51 -1.79
N LEU A 400 -2.14 23.62 -2.38
CA LEU A 400 -2.62 22.69 -3.41
C LEU A 400 -3.05 21.36 -2.80
N THR A 401 -4.13 20.79 -3.34
CA THR A 401 -4.61 19.47 -2.94
C THR A 401 -5.37 18.76 -4.08
N TYR A 402 -5.80 17.52 -3.83
CA TYR A 402 -6.52 16.67 -4.77
C TYR A 402 -7.94 16.37 -4.26
N THR A 403 -8.88 16.10 -5.19
CA THR A 403 -10.30 15.93 -4.88
C THR A 403 -10.70 14.48 -4.55
N ASN A 404 -10.00 13.48 -5.10
CA ASN A 404 -10.35 12.06 -4.94
C ASN A 404 -9.58 11.40 -3.79
N PRO A 405 -10.10 10.35 -3.14
CA PRO A 405 -9.34 9.53 -2.19
C PRO A 405 -8.07 8.94 -2.84
N ARG A 406 -7.06 8.74 -2.00
CA ARG A 406 -5.82 8.05 -2.36
C ARG A 406 -5.57 6.91 -1.37
N PRO A 407 -4.81 5.88 -1.73
CA PRO A 407 -4.52 4.78 -0.79
C PRO A 407 -3.90 5.24 0.53
N TYR A 408 -3.10 6.31 0.51
CA TYR A 408 -2.53 6.93 1.71
C TYR A 408 -3.46 7.99 2.37
N ASN A 409 -4.62 8.32 1.77
CA ASN A 409 -5.59 9.27 2.31
C ASN A 409 -7.01 8.95 1.84
N THR A 410 -7.72 8.16 2.61
CA THR A 410 -9.09 7.72 2.29
C THR A 410 -10.15 8.80 2.51
N ALA A 411 -9.82 9.89 3.25
CA ALA A 411 -10.73 11.01 3.51
C ALA A 411 -10.81 12.05 2.39
N THR A 412 -10.06 11.95 1.31
CA THR A 412 -9.78 12.92 0.25
C THR A 412 -8.83 14.05 0.66
N GLY A 413 -8.04 14.52 -0.31
CA GLY A 413 -7.13 15.66 -0.06
C GLY A 413 -7.88 16.94 0.27
N GLN A 414 -9.02 17.19 -0.38
CA GLN A 414 -9.84 18.39 -0.11
C GLN A 414 -10.40 18.40 1.32
N THR A 415 -10.93 17.28 1.81
CA THR A 415 -11.46 17.19 3.19
C THR A 415 -10.36 17.42 4.21
N LEU A 416 -9.17 16.86 3.99
CA LEU A 416 -8.01 17.07 4.85
C LEU A 416 -7.54 18.54 4.82
N ALA A 417 -7.48 19.15 3.63
CA ALA A 417 -7.10 20.56 3.45
C ALA A 417 -8.06 21.51 4.18
N GLU A 418 -9.37 21.30 4.08
CA GLU A 418 -10.40 22.09 4.77
C GLU A 418 -10.28 21.97 6.30
N ALA A 419 -9.92 20.79 6.81
CA ALA A 419 -9.68 20.60 8.24
C ALA A 419 -8.43 21.35 8.72
N ILE A 420 -7.32 21.29 7.97
CA ILE A 420 -6.08 22.04 8.28
C ILE A 420 -6.33 23.55 8.18
N GLN A 421 -7.04 24.02 7.16
CA GLN A 421 -7.47 25.42 7.03
C GLN A 421 -8.19 25.89 8.30
N GLY A 422 -9.08 25.06 8.87
CA GLY A 422 -9.78 25.38 10.11
C GLY A 422 -8.88 25.54 11.33
N TYR A 423 -7.72 24.86 11.38
CA TYR A 423 -6.70 25.09 12.41
C TYR A 423 -5.94 26.40 12.18
N TRP A 424 -5.50 26.69 10.95
CA TRP A 424 -4.79 27.91 10.62
C TRP A 424 -5.64 29.17 10.77
N ASP A 425 -6.94 29.11 10.47
CA ASP A 425 -7.87 30.21 10.71
C ASP A 425 -7.92 30.64 12.20
N LYS A 426 -7.80 29.67 13.13
CA LYS A 426 -7.78 29.93 14.58
C LYS A 426 -6.55 30.72 15.03
N VAL A 427 -5.42 30.59 14.33
CA VAL A 427 -4.17 31.31 14.62
C VAL A 427 -3.99 32.54 13.72
N GLY A 428 -5.02 32.90 12.93
CA GLY A 428 -5.05 34.14 12.15
C GLY A 428 -4.42 34.04 10.76
N VAL A 429 -4.18 32.83 10.25
CA VAL A 429 -3.65 32.60 8.90
C VAL A 429 -4.77 32.12 7.98
N LYS A 430 -5.05 32.88 6.93
CA LYS A 430 -6.01 32.50 5.90
C LYS A 430 -5.36 31.54 4.92
N CYS A 431 -5.97 30.37 4.71
CA CYS A 431 -5.55 29.43 3.68
C CYS A 431 -6.43 29.50 2.44
N THR A 432 -5.82 29.66 1.27
CA THR A 432 -6.50 29.49 -0.01
C THR A 432 -6.22 28.09 -0.52
N ILE A 433 -7.29 27.30 -0.75
CA ILE A 433 -7.19 25.91 -1.20
C ILE A 433 -7.55 25.82 -2.68
N ASP A 434 -6.64 25.28 -3.48
CA ASP A 434 -6.89 24.90 -4.86
C ASP A 434 -6.89 23.37 -4.95
N ALA A 435 -8.06 22.77 -5.21
CA ALA A 435 -8.28 21.34 -5.29
C ALA A 435 -8.52 20.89 -6.73
N TYR A 436 -7.78 19.90 -7.21
CA TYR A 436 -7.82 19.40 -8.57
C TYR A 436 -8.02 17.88 -8.62
N ASP A 437 -8.48 17.36 -9.78
CA ASP A 437 -8.31 15.94 -10.06
C ASP A 437 -6.83 15.56 -10.11
N TRP A 438 -6.51 14.27 -9.92
CA TRP A 438 -5.13 13.82 -9.73
C TRP A 438 -4.18 14.19 -10.86
N THR A 439 -4.63 14.10 -12.12
CA THR A 439 -3.79 14.42 -13.29
C THR A 439 -3.46 15.91 -13.32
N THR A 440 -4.48 16.76 -13.19
CA THR A 440 -4.31 18.21 -13.12
C THR A 440 -3.51 18.62 -11.88
N TYR A 441 -3.72 17.93 -10.75
CA TYR A 441 -2.97 18.18 -9.52
C TYR A 441 -1.46 17.97 -9.72
N LYS A 442 -1.04 16.87 -10.33
CA LYS A 442 0.39 16.63 -10.63
C LYS A 442 0.97 17.69 -11.58
N GLU A 443 0.23 18.07 -12.62
CA GLU A 443 0.65 19.18 -13.50
C GLU A 443 0.85 20.50 -12.72
N LYS A 444 0.00 20.79 -11.71
CA LYS A 444 0.12 21.97 -10.86
C LYS A 444 1.30 21.88 -9.89
N ILE A 445 1.53 20.72 -9.27
CA ILE A 445 2.74 20.45 -8.47
C ILE A 445 4.00 20.73 -9.30
N GLY A 446 4.07 20.23 -10.55
CA GLY A 446 5.19 20.45 -11.45
C GLY A 446 5.50 21.93 -11.74
N THR A 447 4.58 22.86 -11.47
CA THR A 447 4.84 24.31 -11.61
C THR A 447 5.58 24.92 -10.41
N GLY A 448 5.57 24.29 -9.24
CA GLY A 448 6.12 24.84 -7.99
C GLY A 448 5.35 26.05 -7.44
N ASP A 449 4.16 26.36 -7.96
CA ASP A 449 3.41 27.57 -7.56
C ASP A 449 2.41 27.28 -6.43
N TYR A 450 2.94 26.94 -5.25
CA TYR A 450 2.22 26.71 -4.00
C TYR A 450 3.15 27.00 -2.83
N ASP A 451 2.58 27.34 -1.67
CA ASP A 451 3.33 27.47 -0.41
C ASP A 451 3.41 26.11 0.29
N VAL A 452 2.30 25.37 0.24
CA VAL A 452 2.17 24.01 0.81
C VAL A 452 1.33 23.13 -0.11
N CYS A 453 1.52 21.81 0.01
CA CYS A 453 0.66 20.85 -0.66
C CYS A 453 0.43 19.59 0.20
N LEU A 454 -0.74 18.96 0.02
CA LEU A 454 -1.02 17.66 0.59
C LEU A 454 -0.57 16.56 -0.37
N TYR A 455 0.25 15.66 0.09
CA TYR A 455 0.76 14.56 -0.70
C TYR A 455 0.87 13.30 0.14
N GLY A 456 1.39 12.24 -0.45
CA GLY A 456 1.68 11.01 0.26
C GLY A 456 2.44 10.05 -0.63
N TRP A 457 2.96 9.00 -0.03
CA TRP A 457 3.72 7.97 -0.70
C TRP A 457 3.21 6.58 -0.34
N ILE A 458 3.34 5.65 -1.25
CA ILE A 458 3.18 4.21 -1.01
C ILE A 458 4.55 3.61 -1.30
N GLY A 459 5.12 2.93 -0.32
CA GLY A 459 6.41 2.31 -0.49
C GLY A 459 6.37 1.13 -1.46
N ASP A 460 7.42 0.96 -2.25
CA ASP A 460 7.52 -0.10 -3.26
C ASP A 460 8.28 -1.32 -2.76
N ASN A 461 9.38 -1.11 -2.02
CA ASN A 461 10.35 -2.16 -1.69
C ASN A 461 10.58 -2.40 -0.20
N GLY A 462 9.84 -1.69 0.68
CA GLY A 462 9.97 -1.85 2.13
C GLY A 462 11.31 -1.39 2.72
N ASP A 463 12.12 -0.67 1.96
CA ASP A 463 13.35 -0.05 2.43
C ASP A 463 13.12 1.43 2.78
N PRO A 464 13.71 1.96 3.86
CA PRO A 464 13.57 3.36 4.24
C PRO A 464 14.05 4.34 3.17
N ASP A 465 15.01 3.95 2.34
CA ASP A 465 15.48 4.74 1.20
C ASP A 465 14.35 5.15 0.26
N ASN A 466 13.38 4.28 0.04
CA ASN A 466 12.24 4.54 -0.86
C ASN A 466 11.34 5.71 -0.41
N PHE A 467 11.31 6.00 0.89
CA PHE A 467 10.56 7.13 1.45
C PHE A 467 11.39 8.41 1.49
N LEU A 468 12.64 8.32 1.96
CA LEU A 468 13.48 9.49 2.18
C LEU A 468 14.14 10.00 0.90
N ASN A 469 14.33 9.13 -0.10
CA ASN A 469 14.86 9.51 -1.42
C ASN A 469 13.94 10.50 -2.18
N LEU A 470 12.66 10.59 -1.80
CA LEU A 470 11.74 11.60 -2.33
C LEU A 470 12.28 13.01 -2.10
N LEU A 471 12.91 13.27 -0.94
CA LEU A 471 13.46 14.57 -0.56
C LEU A 471 14.79 14.90 -1.26
N ALA A 472 15.47 13.89 -1.80
CA ALA A 472 16.70 14.06 -2.57
C ALA A 472 16.48 14.13 -4.09
N SER A 473 15.23 13.90 -4.55
CA SER A 473 14.90 13.88 -5.97
C SER A 473 14.98 15.28 -6.60
N GLU A 474 15.56 15.35 -7.79
CA GLU A 474 15.52 16.54 -8.65
C GLU A 474 14.15 16.73 -9.34
N ASP A 475 13.31 15.69 -9.36
CA ASP A 475 11.96 15.75 -9.92
C ASP A 475 11.00 16.37 -8.89
N ILE A 476 10.43 17.51 -9.23
CA ILE A 476 9.49 18.25 -8.38
C ILE A 476 8.20 17.47 -8.08
N GLU A 477 7.78 16.54 -8.95
CA GLU A 477 6.61 15.69 -8.70
C GLU A 477 6.91 14.62 -7.64
N MET A 478 8.18 14.33 -7.38
CA MET A 478 8.65 13.47 -6.30
C MET A 478 9.00 14.31 -5.06
N ASN A 479 9.89 15.29 -5.21
CA ASN A 479 10.30 16.22 -4.15
C ASN A 479 9.34 17.43 -4.08
N VAL A 480 8.10 17.18 -3.69
CA VAL A 480 7.07 18.22 -3.63
C VAL A 480 7.36 19.31 -2.59
N ALA A 481 8.27 19.08 -1.65
CA ALA A 481 8.77 20.08 -0.73
C ALA A 481 9.82 21.00 -1.36
N GLN A 482 10.37 20.64 -2.53
CA GLN A 482 11.51 21.31 -3.16
C GLN A 482 12.66 21.51 -2.17
N TYR A 483 12.93 20.48 -1.37
CA TYR A 483 13.98 20.44 -0.39
C TYR A 483 15.31 20.14 -1.07
N HIS A 484 16.26 21.06 -0.96
CA HIS A 484 17.60 20.96 -1.55
C HIS A 484 18.64 21.14 -0.47
N ASP A 485 19.10 20.04 0.10
CA ASP A 485 20.10 19.99 1.16
C ASP A 485 21.20 18.98 0.79
N GLU A 486 22.42 19.50 0.54
CA GLU A 486 23.56 18.65 0.16
C GLU A 486 23.99 17.71 1.29
N GLU A 487 23.81 18.10 2.56
CA GLU A 487 24.11 17.25 3.72
C GLU A 487 23.13 16.08 3.79
N PHE A 488 21.83 16.35 3.63
CA PHE A 488 20.81 15.30 3.57
C PHE A 488 21.06 14.30 2.42
N ASN A 489 21.39 14.79 1.23
CA ASN A 489 21.71 13.95 0.08
C ASN A 489 22.93 13.06 0.33
N GLN A 490 23.95 13.60 1.06
CA GLN A 490 25.12 12.81 1.44
C GLN A 490 24.77 11.76 2.50
N MET A 491 23.99 12.12 3.53
CA MET A 491 23.51 11.18 4.55
C MET A 491 22.74 10.02 3.91
N LEU A 492 21.86 10.31 2.95
CA LEU A 492 21.07 9.29 2.23
C LEU A 492 21.98 8.34 1.43
N SER A 493 22.95 8.90 0.68
CA SER A 493 23.92 8.11 -0.08
C SER A 493 24.78 7.20 0.80
N ASP A 494 25.21 7.73 1.95
CA ASP A 494 26.01 6.98 2.93
C ASP A 494 25.18 5.85 3.54
N ALA A 495 23.94 6.13 3.98
CA ALA A 495 23.02 5.15 4.56
C ALA A 495 22.62 4.03 3.57
N ALA A 496 22.41 4.37 2.29
CA ALA A 496 22.11 3.39 1.24
C ALA A 496 23.28 2.41 1.01
N SER A 497 24.50 2.78 1.41
CA SER A 497 25.71 1.97 1.27
C SER A 497 26.04 1.14 2.52
N LEU A 498 25.43 1.44 3.68
CA LEU A 498 25.64 0.69 4.92
C LEU A 498 24.95 -0.67 4.84
N PRO A 499 25.55 -1.74 5.41
CA PRO A 499 24.87 -3.01 5.59
C PRO A 499 23.61 -2.88 6.44
N ASN A 500 22.60 -3.72 6.22
CA ASN A 500 21.43 -3.78 7.09
C ASN A 500 21.84 -4.02 8.55
N GLY A 501 21.20 -3.29 9.48
CA GLY A 501 21.47 -3.37 10.91
C GLY A 501 21.36 -2.04 11.62
N ASP A 502 21.73 -2.03 12.91
CA ASP A 502 21.51 -0.88 13.81
C ASP A 502 22.16 0.42 13.32
N GLU A 503 23.35 0.35 12.70
CA GLU A 503 24.06 1.53 12.21
C GLU A 503 23.29 2.19 11.05
N ARG A 504 22.79 1.39 10.12
CA ARG A 504 21.98 1.88 9.01
C ARG A 504 20.64 2.41 9.50
N ASN A 505 19.96 1.71 10.41
CA ASN A 505 18.70 2.15 10.99
C ASN A 505 18.86 3.48 11.74
N ALA A 506 19.95 3.66 12.50
CA ALA A 506 20.26 4.93 13.17
C ALA A 506 20.50 6.07 12.17
N ALA A 507 21.17 5.81 11.05
CA ALA A 507 21.40 6.82 10.02
C ALA A 507 20.08 7.32 9.40
N TYR A 508 19.09 6.45 9.18
CA TYR A 508 17.76 6.86 8.71
C TYR A 508 16.98 7.62 9.78
N ALA A 509 17.05 7.20 11.05
CA ALA A 509 16.42 7.93 12.16
C ALA A 509 17.00 9.35 12.31
N ASP A 510 18.31 9.53 12.13
CA ASP A 510 18.95 10.85 12.15
C ASP A 510 18.46 11.74 10.98
N MET A 511 18.24 11.16 9.80
CA MET A 511 17.67 11.88 8.65
C MET A 511 16.21 12.27 8.90
N GLU A 512 15.39 11.36 9.46
CA GLU A 512 14.01 11.68 9.84
C GLU A 512 13.94 12.80 10.87
N GLN A 513 14.82 12.78 11.89
CA GLN A 513 14.91 13.85 12.87
C GLN A 513 15.31 15.19 12.23
N LYS A 514 16.27 15.18 11.29
CA LYS A 514 16.64 16.40 10.54
C LYS A 514 15.45 16.97 9.77
N VAL A 515 14.68 16.14 9.08
CA VAL A 515 13.46 16.56 8.34
C VAL A 515 12.40 17.13 9.30
N ALA A 516 12.23 16.52 10.49
CA ALA A 516 11.33 16.98 11.52
C ALA A 516 11.76 18.31 12.13
N ASP A 517 13.06 18.47 12.48
CA ASP A 517 13.62 19.70 13.05
C ASP A 517 13.50 20.88 12.08
N GLU A 518 13.69 20.63 10.79
CA GLU A 518 13.55 21.64 9.75
C GLU A 518 12.10 21.85 9.28
N ASN A 519 11.16 21.04 9.76
CA ASN A 519 9.75 21.06 9.37
C ASN A 519 9.59 21.08 7.84
N VAL A 520 10.23 20.14 7.16
CA VAL A 520 10.10 19.98 5.70
C VAL A 520 8.75 19.39 5.34
N TRP A 521 8.33 18.37 6.10
CA TRP A 521 7.00 17.79 6.09
C TRP A 521 6.36 17.87 7.47
N LEU A 522 5.03 17.94 7.51
CA LEU A 522 4.22 17.54 8.65
C LEU A 522 3.65 16.16 8.34
N PRO A 523 4.22 15.08 8.89
CA PRO A 523 3.61 13.75 8.81
C PRO A 523 2.22 13.78 9.44
N ILE A 524 1.24 13.14 8.80
CA ILE A 524 -0.16 13.15 9.28
C ILE A 524 -0.57 11.75 9.68
N SER A 525 -0.53 10.79 8.76
CA SER A 525 -1.05 9.44 9.03
C SER A 525 -0.43 8.37 8.15
N HIS A 526 -0.39 7.14 8.71
CA HIS A 526 -0.26 5.90 7.95
C HIS A 526 -1.65 5.26 7.86
N GLN A 527 -2.13 5.02 6.62
CA GLN A 527 -3.42 4.36 6.41
C GLN A 527 -3.31 2.88 6.68
N GLU A 528 -4.34 2.33 7.31
CA GLU A 528 -4.47 0.90 7.49
C GLU A 528 -4.94 0.22 6.20
N ASN A 529 -4.31 -0.87 5.83
CA ASN A 529 -4.81 -1.79 4.82
C ASN A 529 -5.92 -2.63 5.43
N LEU A 530 -7.10 -2.65 4.80
CA LEU A 530 -8.27 -3.36 5.30
C LEU A 530 -8.65 -4.51 4.35
N ALA A 531 -8.75 -5.71 4.90
CA ALA A 531 -9.34 -6.86 4.26
C ALA A 531 -10.40 -7.49 5.15
N ALA A 532 -11.41 -8.12 4.57
CA ALA A 532 -12.42 -8.85 5.33
C ALA A 532 -12.61 -10.25 4.77
N TYR A 533 -12.97 -11.19 5.64
CA TYR A 533 -13.14 -12.59 5.26
C TYR A 533 -14.23 -13.28 6.06
N VAL A 534 -14.80 -14.34 5.50
CA VAL A 534 -15.84 -15.14 6.18
C VAL A 534 -15.23 -15.88 7.38
N GLY A 535 -16.02 -16.08 8.44
CA GLY A 535 -15.55 -16.59 9.72
C GLY A 535 -14.90 -17.98 9.71
N ASN A 536 -15.05 -18.76 8.64
CA ASN A 536 -14.40 -20.06 8.50
C ASN A 536 -13.07 -20.01 7.73
N VAL A 537 -12.65 -18.87 7.19
CA VAL A 537 -11.31 -18.68 6.64
C VAL A 537 -10.30 -18.64 7.77
N GLN A 538 -9.22 -19.37 7.64
CA GLN A 538 -8.15 -19.50 8.60
C GLN A 538 -6.81 -19.15 7.94
N ASN A 539 -5.85 -18.75 8.76
CA ASN A 539 -4.47 -18.52 8.33
C ASN A 539 -4.35 -17.43 7.25
N PHE A 540 -5.18 -16.37 7.36
CA PHE A 540 -5.17 -15.24 6.45
C PHE A 540 -4.36 -14.08 7.03
N ILE A 541 -3.33 -13.66 6.32
CA ILE A 541 -2.50 -12.47 6.61
C ILE A 541 -2.63 -11.49 5.46
N TYR A 542 -3.00 -10.25 5.77
CA TYR A 542 -2.99 -9.15 4.82
C TYR A 542 -1.67 -8.40 4.98
N HIS A 543 -0.77 -8.56 4.02
CA HIS A 543 0.59 -8.03 4.11
C HIS A 543 0.62 -6.49 4.02
N PRO A 544 1.55 -5.78 4.70
CA PRO A 544 1.70 -4.31 4.66
C PRO A 544 1.85 -3.74 3.25
N THR A 545 2.42 -4.49 2.29
CA THR A 545 2.51 -4.10 0.87
C THR A 545 1.16 -4.12 0.14
N GLY A 546 0.06 -4.53 0.79
CA GLY A 546 -1.24 -4.72 0.15
C GLY A 546 -1.38 -6.03 -0.64
N ASN A 547 -0.37 -6.90 -0.60
CA ASN A 547 -0.44 -8.24 -1.17
C ASN A 547 -0.98 -9.26 -0.15
N THR A 548 -1.36 -10.43 -0.64
CA THR A 548 -1.77 -11.57 0.18
C THR A 548 -1.13 -12.83 -0.35
N PHE A 549 -0.41 -13.55 0.51
CA PHE A 549 0.18 -14.85 0.18
C PHE A 549 -0.77 -15.94 0.64
N LEU A 550 -1.55 -16.49 -0.28
CA LEU A 550 -2.70 -17.37 0.04
C LEU A 550 -2.35 -18.86 0.13
N SER A 551 -1.06 -19.21 0.01
CA SER A 551 -0.64 -20.63 -0.01
C SER A 551 -1.04 -21.39 1.25
N GLN A 552 -1.00 -20.75 2.41
CA GLN A 552 -1.34 -21.33 3.70
C GLN A 552 -2.74 -20.95 4.20
N THR A 553 -3.49 -20.16 3.43
CA THR A 553 -4.87 -19.76 3.75
C THR A 553 -5.86 -20.85 3.33
N TYR A 554 -6.82 -21.17 4.20
CA TYR A 554 -7.79 -22.26 3.95
C TYR A 554 -9.14 -21.99 4.65
N LYS A 555 -10.15 -22.81 4.34
CA LYS A 555 -11.46 -22.83 5.02
C LYS A 555 -11.60 -24.09 5.88
N ASN A 556 -12.11 -23.90 7.09
CA ASN A 556 -12.53 -25.01 7.98
C ASN A 556 -13.96 -25.46 7.68
#